data_a965b5343e4fcea5d561b95f35f0eaf9
#
_entry.id   a965b5343e4fcea5d561b95f35f0eaf9
#
_cell.length_a   1.000
_cell.length_b   1.000
_cell.length_c   1.000
_cell.angle_alpha   90.00
_cell.angle_beta   90.00
_cell.angle_gamma   90.00
#
_symmetry.space_group_name_H-M   'P 1'
#
loop_
_entity.id
_entity.type
_entity.pdbx_description
1 polymer ?
#
loop_
_entity_poly.entity_id
_entity_poly.type
_entity_poly.pdbx_seq_one_letter_code
_entity_poly.pdbx_strand_id
1 'polypeptide(L)'
;MDAISYSYTRQHFADVMDKVNDDCAPVLVTRQNGKPVVMMSLADFNALEETAYLLRSPENARRLMAAVDELRSGAGVKRELLPDAD
;
A
#
# COMPACT_ATOMS: atom_id res chain seq x y z
N MET A 1 0.94 -4.98 -6.62
CA MET A 1 -0.38 -5.33 -6.10
C MET A 1 -0.91 -6.51 -6.88
N ASP A 2 -1.31 -7.54 -6.18
CA ASP A 2 -1.86 -8.71 -6.85
C ASP A 2 -3.27 -8.43 -7.35
N ALA A 3 -3.60 -9.05 -8.47
CA ALA A 3 -4.93 -8.93 -9.05
C ALA A 3 -5.63 -10.27 -8.95
N ILE A 4 -6.85 -10.26 -8.46
CA ILE A 4 -7.66 -11.48 -8.36
C ILE A 4 -9.03 -11.22 -8.96
N SER A 5 -9.67 -12.29 -9.41
CA SER A 5 -10.95 -12.15 -10.08
C SER A 5 -12.08 -12.02 -9.07
N TYR A 6 -13.18 -11.46 -9.53
CA TYR A 6 -14.39 -11.39 -8.73
C TYR A 6 -14.88 -12.78 -8.33
N SER A 7 -14.83 -13.72 -9.26
CA SER A 7 -15.30 -15.08 -8.97
C SER A 7 -14.50 -15.74 -7.87
N TYR A 8 -13.18 -15.61 -7.94
CA TYR A 8 -12.32 -16.15 -6.90
C TYR A 8 -12.60 -15.47 -5.56
N THR A 9 -12.68 -14.15 -5.60
CA THR A 9 -12.89 -13.37 -4.39
C THR A 9 -14.21 -13.76 -3.72
N ARG A 10 -15.25 -13.92 -4.52
CA ARG A 10 -16.57 -14.28 -3.97
C ARG A 10 -16.54 -15.63 -3.29
N GLN A 11 -15.86 -16.59 -3.90
CA GLN A 11 -15.81 -17.95 -3.37
C GLN A 11 -14.92 -18.07 -2.15
N HIS A 12 -13.91 -17.20 -2.04
CA HIS A 12 -12.92 -17.27 -0.94
C HIS A 12 -12.85 -15.95 -0.19
N PHE A 13 -13.99 -15.31 -0.01
CA PHE A 13 -14.00 -13.95 0.51
C PHE A 13 -13.33 -13.83 1.88
N ALA A 14 -13.67 -14.73 2.79
CA ALA A 14 -13.07 -14.69 4.13
C ALA A 14 -11.56 -14.88 4.06
N ASP A 15 -11.12 -15.83 3.24
CA ASP A 15 -9.69 -16.10 3.09
C ASP A 15 -8.98 -14.90 2.50
N VAL A 16 -9.61 -14.25 1.51
CA VAL A 16 -9.01 -13.06 0.90
C VAL A 16 -8.90 -11.93 1.91
N MET A 17 -9.93 -11.73 2.72
CA MET A 17 -9.89 -10.71 3.76
C MET A 17 -8.79 -10.98 4.78
N ASP A 18 -8.67 -12.25 5.20
CA ASP A 18 -7.62 -12.62 6.13
C ASP A 18 -6.25 -12.37 5.54
N LYS A 19 -6.06 -12.75 4.28
CA LYS A 19 -4.78 -12.59 3.63
C LYS A 19 -4.41 -11.11 3.48
N VAL A 20 -5.37 -10.28 3.10
CA VAL A 20 -5.13 -8.85 2.96
C VAL A 20 -4.69 -8.24 4.28
N ASN A 21 -5.30 -8.68 5.37
CA ASN A 21 -4.93 -8.19 6.70
C ASN A 21 -3.58 -8.72 7.15
N ASP A 22 -3.34 -10.02 6.95
CA ASP A 22 -2.10 -10.64 7.42
C ASP A 22 -0.89 -10.12 6.66
N ASP A 23 -1.03 -9.95 5.36
CA ASP A 23 0.08 -9.52 4.52
C ASP A 23 0.23 -8.01 4.47
N CYS A 24 -0.76 -7.27 4.97
CA CYS A 24 -0.78 -5.82 4.87
C CYS A 24 -0.54 -5.40 3.43
N ALA A 25 -1.19 -6.09 2.50
CA ALA A 25 -0.97 -5.87 1.09
C ALA A 25 -2.31 -5.79 0.37
N PRO A 26 -2.63 -4.64 -0.22
CA PRO A 26 -3.87 -4.50 -0.97
C PRO A 26 -3.91 -5.41 -2.19
N VAL A 27 -5.10 -5.79 -2.57
CA VAL A 27 -5.29 -6.58 -3.79
C VAL A 27 -6.28 -5.87 -4.69
N LEU A 28 -6.09 -6.06 -5.99
CA LEU A 28 -6.99 -5.51 -7.00
C LEU A 28 -7.99 -6.60 -7.36
N VAL A 29 -9.28 -6.28 -7.20
CA VAL A 29 -10.34 -7.22 -7.56
C VAL A 29 -10.93 -6.78 -8.88
N THR A 30 -10.85 -7.65 -9.87
CA THR A 30 -11.32 -7.32 -11.21
C THR A 30 -12.52 -8.17 -11.56
N ARG A 31 -13.35 -7.65 -12.46
CA ARG A 31 -14.46 -8.39 -12.98
C ARG A 31 -14.63 -8.03 -14.44
N GLN A 32 -15.26 -8.94 -15.19
CA GLN A 32 -15.26 -8.83 -16.63
C GLN A 32 -16.00 -7.60 -17.15
N ASN A 33 -17.15 -7.30 -16.58
CA ASN A 33 -17.98 -6.20 -17.06
C ASN A 33 -18.08 -5.06 -16.07
N GLY A 34 -17.07 -4.89 -15.22
CA GLY A 34 -17.11 -3.84 -14.23
C GLY A 34 -15.76 -3.23 -14.04
N LYS A 35 -15.75 -2.12 -13.32
CA LYS A 35 -14.51 -1.44 -13.00
C LYS A 35 -13.84 -2.14 -11.83
N PRO A 36 -12.51 -2.23 -11.84
CA PRO A 36 -11.82 -2.89 -10.74
C PRO A 36 -11.90 -2.07 -9.46
N VAL A 37 -11.75 -2.77 -8.34
CA VAL A 37 -11.73 -2.13 -7.03
C VAL A 37 -10.50 -2.63 -6.28
N VAL A 38 -10.11 -1.89 -5.25
CA VAL A 38 -8.99 -2.27 -4.40
C VAL A 38 -9.55 -2.71 -3.06
N MET A 39 -9.08 -3.85 -2.57
CA MET A 39 -9.41 -4.31 -1.22
C MET A 39 -8.16 -4.22 -0.37
N MET A 40 -8.27 -3.55 0.76
CA MET A 40 -7.14 -3.37 1.66
C MET A 40 -7.60 -3.45 3.10
N SER A 41 -6.67 -3.66 4.01
CA SER A 41 -6.98 -3.70 5.43
C SER A 41 -7.37 -2.30 5.91
N LEU A 42 -8.15 -2.26 6.98
CA LEU A 42 -8.50 -0.97 7.58
C LEU A 42 -7.26 -0.27 8.11
N ALA A 43 -6.31 -1.03 8.64
CA ALA A 43 -5.07 -0.44 9.14
C ALA A 43 -4.31 0.24 8.01
N ASP A 44 -4.23 -0.40 6.85
CA ASP A 44 -3.55 0.19 5.69
C ASP A 44 -4.29 1.42 5.19
N PHE A 45 -5.61 1.37 5.17
CA PHE A 45 -6.39 2.51 4.74
C PHE A 45 -6.17 3.70 5.66
N ASN A 46 -6.18 3.45 6.98
CA ASN A 46 -5.95 4.52 7.94
C ASN A 46 -4.56 5.13 7.80
N ALA A 47 -3.55 4.31 7.54
CA ALA A 47 -2.21 4.81 7.32
C ALA A 47 -2.13 5.66 6.06
N LEU A 48 -2.83 5.24 5.02
CA LEU A 48 -2.87 6.01 3.78
C LEU A 48 -3.56 7.36 3.99
N GLU A 49 -4.67 7.35 4.73
CA GLU A 49 -5.38 8.59 5.04
C GLU A 49 -4.51 9.53 5.85
N GLU A 50 -3.79 9.00 6.81
CA GLU A 50 -2.91 9.83 7.63
C GLU A 50 -1.83 10.47 6.80
N THR A 51 -1.24 9.69 5.90
CA THR A 51 -0.23 10.22 4.99
C THR A 51 -0.80 11.34 4.12
N ALA A 52 -1.99 11.13 3.59
CA ALA A 52 -2.65 12.14 2.78
C ALA A 52 -2.93 13.41 3.59
N TYR A 53 -3.32 13.23 4.85
CA TYR A 53 -3.56 14.37 5.73
C TYR A 53 -2.28 15.17 5.94
N LEU A 54 -1.17 14.48 6.21
CA LEU A 54 0.09 15.15 6.44
C LEU A 54 0.55 15.93 5.21
N LEU A 55 0.25 15.42 4.03
CA LEU A 55 0.65 16.06 2.79
C LEU A 55 -0.17 17.29 2.45
N ARG A 56 -1.28 17.53 3.14
CA ARG A 56 -2.07 18.72 2.92
C ARG A 56 -1.38 19.98 3.41
N SER A 57 -0.51 19.83 4.40
CA SER A 57 0.24 20.98 4.91
C SER A 57 1.50 21.12 4.07
N PRO A 58 1.75 22.30 3.47
CA PRO A 58 2.96 22.49 2.67
C PRO A 58 4.23 22.23 3.46
N GLU A 59 4.24 22.59 4.74
CA GLU A 59 5.41 22.36 5.55
C GLU A 59 5.63 20.88 5.80
N ASN A 60 4.59 20.16 6.14
CA ASN A 60 4.70 18.73 6.36
C ASN A 60 5.08 18.01 5.08
N ALA A 61 4.54 18.44 3.96
CA ALA A 61 4.88 17.85 2.69
C ALA A 61 6.36 18.02 2.39
N ARG A 62 6.90 19.20 2.66
CA ARG A 62 8.33 19.45 2.45
C ARG A 62 9.18 18.59 3.36
N ARG A 63 8.77 18.45 4.61
CA ARG A 63 9.52 17.59 5.54
C ARG A 63 9.54 16.16 5.07
N LEU A 64 8.38 15.67 4.63
CA LEU A 64 8.28 14.29 4.18
C LEU A 64 9.13 14.07 2.94
N MET A 65 9.07 15.00 1.99
CA MET A 65 9.86 14.86 0.78
C MET A 65 11.36 14.96 1.08
N ALA A 66 11.74 15.82 2.01
CA ALA A 66 13.13 15.93 2.42
C ALA A 66 13.61 14.63 3.03
N ALA A 67 12.78 13.98 3.84
CA ALA A 67 13.13 12.71 4.44
C ALA A 67 13.29 11.63 3.39
N VAL A 68 12.41 11.62 2.40
CA VAL A 68 12.48 10.67 1.30
C VAL A 68 13.77 10.88 0.50
N ASP A 69 14.09 12.14 0.21
CA ASP A 69 15.31 12.46 -0.52
C ASP A 69 16.54 12.03 0.25
N GLU A 70 16.53 12.23 1.55
CA GLU A 70 17.65 11.82 2.38
C GLU A 70 17.83 10.31 2.35
N LEU A 71 16.74 9.56 2.40
CA LEU A 71 16.81 8.12 2.30
C LEU A 71 17.34 7.67 0.95
N ARG A 72 16.97 8.38 -0.10
CA ARG A 72 17.40 8.01 -1.44
C ARG A 72 18.87 8.31 -1.68
N SER A 73 19.37 9.39 -1.07
CA SER A 73 20.74 9.81 -1.35
C SER A 73 21.67 9.44 -0.21
N GLY A 74 21.53 10.15 0.92
CA GLY A 74 22.46 10.00 2.02
C GLY A 74 22.41 8.65 2.66
N ALA A 75 21.23 8.13 2.87
CA ALA A 75 21.07 6.86 3.55
C ALA A 75 21.09 5.69 2.58
N GLY A 76 21.38 5.96 1.32
CA GLY A 76 21.41 4.91 0.34
C GLY A 76 22.33 3.78 0.69
N VAL A 77 23.43 4.11 1.34
CA VAL A 77 24.37 3.09 1.77
C VAL A 77 23.71 2.09 2.68
N LYS A 78 22.89 2.57 3.57
CA LYS A 78 22.22 1.69 4.51
C LYS A 78 21.17 0.83 3.87
N ARG A 79 20.60 1.32 2.79
CA ARG A 79 19.58 0.54 2.11
C ARG A 79 20.13 -0.73 1.51
N GLU A 80 21.40 -0.79 1.31
CA GLU A 80 22.00 -2.01 0.83
C GLU A 80 21.78 -3.15 1.79
N LEU A 81 21.57 -2.83 3.03
CA LEU A 81 21.30 -3.82 4.04
C LEU A 81 19.87 -4.29 4.02
N LEU A 82 19.06 -3.57 3.30
CA LEU A 82 17.65 -3.89 3.27
C LEU A 82 17.31 -4.58 1.99
N PRO A 83 17.85 -5.27 1.55
CA PRO A 83 17.67 -5.81 0.32
C PRO A 83 16.38 -6.04 -0.14
N ASP A 84 16.17 -5.64 -0.12
CA ASP A 84 15.45 -5.72 -0.35
C ASP A 84 14.59 -5.98 -0.46
N ALA A 85 14.48 -5.67 -0.29
CA ALA A 85 13.48 -5.94 -0.25
C ALA A 85 12.76 -6.28 -1.30
N ASP A 86 12.73 -6.26 -1.69
CA ASP A 86 12.18 -6.49 -2.55
C ASP A 86 12.00 -7.17 -2.96
#